data_2c26b215516adf08dfef63626c35be87
#
_entry.id   2c26b215516adf08dfef63626c35be87
#
_cell.length_a   1.000
_cell.length_b   1.000
_cell.length_c   1.000
_cell.angle_alpha   90.00
_cell.angle_beta   90.00
_cell.angle_gamma   90.00
#
_symmetry.space_group_name_H-M   'P 1'
#
loop_
_entity.id
_entity.type
_entity.pdbx_description
1 polymer ?
#
loop_
_entity_poly.entity_id
_entity_poly.type
_entity_poly.pdbx_seq_one_letter_code
_entity_poly.pdbx_strand_id
1 'polypeptide(L)'
;MGKPRILLADDHTLVAEALTRLLETHFEIVGTAADGRALLEKAAQLQPDVILLDLSMPILNGFEAGERLKKLVPRAKLIVLTMTEDTEVAADVLRSWASGFLLKKSASGELVKGIQEVLKGNTFVTTQMTQSLMDKFVRDPQQKARILTPRQREVLQLLAEGRTMKEAADILNVTPRTVAFHKYKIMEEFELKTNSDLLRLAMRERIVTAV
;
A
#
# COMPACT_ATOMS: atom_id res chain seq x y z
N MET A 1 -29.38 -6.72 -7.46
CA MET A 1 -27.92 -6.88 -7.28
C MET A 1 -27.59 -6.58 -5.83
N GLY A 2 -26.73 -7.40 -5.18
CA GLY A 2 -26.26 -7.12 -3.82
C GLY A 2 -25.40 -5.85 -3.77
N LYS A 3 -25.13 -5.32 -2.56
CA LYS A 3 -24.16 -4.25 -2.38
C LYS A 3 -22.77 -4.72 -2.78
N PRO A 4 -21.91 -3.85 -3.41
CA PRO A 4 -20.52 -4.19 -3.67
C PRO A 4 -19.78 -4.52 -2.36
N ARG A 5 -18.93 -5.54 -2.41
CA ARG A 5 -18.22 -6.11 -1.26
C ARG A 5 -16.86 -5.48 -1.11
N ILE A 6 -16.60 -4.87 0.05
CA ILE A 6 -15.35 -4.14 0.34
C ILE A 6 -14.57 -4.84 1.44
N LEU A 7 -13.28 -5.06 1.21
CA LEU A 7 -12.30 -5.42 2.23
C LEU A 7 -11.46 -4.18 2.55
N LEU A 8 -11.35 -3.83 3.84
CA LEU A 8 -10.63 -2.66 4.33
C LEU A 8 -9.32 -3.09 5.02
N ALA A 9 -8.22 -2.44 4.70
CA ALA A 9 -6.92 -2.65 5.35
C ALA A 9 -6.36 -1.35 5.91
N ASP A 10 -6.23 -1.29 7.23
CA ASP A 10 -5.71 -0.16 8.00
C ASP A 10 -5.25 -0.66 9.36
N ASP A 11 -4.04 -0.31 9.78
CA ASP A 11 -3.48 -0.69 11.08
C ASP A 11 -4.02 0.16 12.24
N HIS A 12 -4.66 1.29 11.93
CA HIS A 12 -5.32 2.15 12.89
C HIS A 12 -6.76 1.72 13.13
N THR A 13 -7.01 0.97 14.21
CA THR A 13 -8.34 0.40 14.53
C THR A 13 -9.47 1.43 14.51
N LEU A 14 -9.25 2.61 15.11
CA LEU A 14 -10.27 3.68 15.13
C LEU A 14 -10.62 4.20 13.73
N VAL A 15 -9.64 4.28 12.84
CA VAL A 15 -9.85 4.69 11.45
C VAL A 15 -10.63 3.61 10.71
N ALA A 16 -10.24 2.34 10.85
CA ALA A 16 -10.93 1.21 10.25
C ALA A 16 -12.40 1.14 10.70
N GLU A 17 -12.69 1.32 11.98
CA GLU A 17 -14.06 1.35 12.51
C GLU A 17 -14.88 2.54 11.96
N ALA A 18 -14.28 3.73 11.91
CA ALA A 18 -14.95 4.92 11.39
C ALA A 18 -15.31 4.75 9.89
N LEU A 19 -14.36 4.23 9.10
CA LEU A 19 -14.56 3.94 7.68
C LEU A 19 -15.60 2.85 7.46
N THR A 20 -15.59 1.80 8.28
CA THR A 20 -16.60 0.75 8.24
C THR A 20 -18.00 1.34 8.41
N ARG A 21 -18.25 2.09 9.48
CA ARG A 21 -19.55 2.73 9.74
C ARG A 21 -19.97 3.68 8.62
N LEU A 22 -19.03 4.43 8.06
CA LEU A 22 -19.30 5.34 6.96
C LEU A 22 -19.74 4.60 5.70
N LEU A 23 -19.09 3.48 5.38
CA LEU A 23 -19.26 2.78 4.12
C LEU A 23 -20.40 1.75 4.14
N GLU A 24 -20.78 1.21 5.30
CA GLU A 24 -21.85 0.20 5.45
C GLU A 24 -23.21 0.66 4.91
N THR A 25 -23.46 1.97 4.88
CA THR A 25 -24.69 2.53 4.30
C THR A 25 -24.80 2.27 2.79
N HIS A 26 -23.66 2.23 2.10
CA HIS A 26 -23.60 2.12 0.64
C HIS A 26 -23.06 0.76 0.15
N PHE A 27 -22.21 0.10 0.93
CA PHE A 27 -21.46 -1.09 0.56
C PHE A 27 -21.59 -2.19 1.62
N GLU A 28 -21.16 -3.40 1.30
CA GLU A 28 -21.00 -4.51 2.25
C GLU A 28 -19.53 -4.60 2.67
N ILE A 29 -19.22 -4.34 3.94
CA ILE A 29 -17.86 -4.51 4.47
C ILE A 29 -17.69 -5.98 4.85
N VAL A 30 -16.94 -6.72 4.04
CA VAL A 30 -16.77 -8.17 4.21
C VAL A 30 -15.64 -8.52 5.19
N GLY A 31 -14.82 -7.55 5.58
CA GLY A 31 -13.78 -7.73 6.59
C GLY A 31 -12.84 -6.55 6.69
N THR A 32 -11.99 -6.61 7.73
CA THR A 32 -10.90 -5.66 7.96
C THR A 32 -9.58 -6.41 8.16
N ALA A 33 -8.46 -5.79 7.85
CA ALA A 33 -7.12 -6.32 8.07
C ALA A 33 -6.23 -5.21 8.66
N ALA A 34 -5.37 -5.56 9.63
CA ALA A 34 -4.47 -4.61 10.30
C ALA A 34 -3.04 -4.64 9.72
N ASP A 35 -2.76 -5.52 8.78
CA ASP A 35 -1.48 -5.64 8.10
C ASP A 35 -1.65 -6.28 6.71
N GLY A 36 -0.61 -6.15 5.87
CA GLY A 36 -0.67 -6.64 4.50
C GLY A 36 -0.72 -8.15 4.37
N ARG A 37 -0.23 -8.94 5.34
CA ARG A 37 -0.33 -10.42 5.29
C ARG A 37 -1.75 -10.87 5.56
N ALA A 38 -2.35 -10.38 6.64
CA ALA A 38 -3.75 -10.62 6.95
C ALA A 38 -4.66 -10.17 5.81
N LEU A 39 -4.31 -9.07 5.14
CA LEU A 39 -5.03 -8.59 3.96
C LEU A 39 -4.98 -9.60 2.80
N LEU A 40 -3.81 -10.13 2.45
CA LEU A 40 -3.67 -11.12 1.38
C LEU A 40 -4.49 -12.38 1.66
N GLU A 41 -4.42 -12.91 2.88
CA GLU A 41 -5.18 -14.10 3.29
C GLU A 41 -6.70 -13.87 3.19
N LYS A 42 -7.18 -12.76 3.73
CA LYS A 42 -8.61 -12.40 3.68
C LYS A 42 -9.08 -12.11 2.26
N ALA A 43 -8.28 -11.46 1.44
CA ALA A 43 -8.62 -11.18 0.04
C ALA A 43 -8.80 -12.49 -0.76
N ALA A 44 -7.91 -13.47 -0.56
CA ALA A 44 -8.03 -14.78 -1.19
C ALA A 44 -9.30 -15.54 -0.77
N GLN A 45 -9.67 -15.47 0.51
CA GLN A 45 -10.85 -16.16 1.05
C GLN A 45 -12.16 -15.46 0.68
N LEU A 46 -12.19 -14.13 0.83
CA LEU A 46 -13.43 -13.36 0.73
C LEU A 46 -13.76 -12.91 -0.69
N GLN A 47 -12.79 -12.88 -1.61
CA GLN A 47 -12.96 -12.44 -3.00
C GLN A 47 -13.78 -11.13 -3.10
N PRO A 48 -13.29 -10.01 -2.55
CA PRO A 48 -14.03 -8.74 -2.54
C PRO A 48 -14.07 -8.10 -3.93
N ASP A 49 -15.04 -7.21 -4.16
CA ASP A 49 -15.12 -6.39 -5.38
C ASP A 49 -14.12 -5.22 -5.33
N VAL A 50 -13.93 -4.66 -4.12
CA VAL A 50 -13.01 -3.54 -3.88
C VAL A 50 -12.18 -3.83 -2.64
N ILE A 51 -10.91 -3.45 -2.69
CA ILE A 51 -10.02 -3.43 -1.53
C ILE A 51 -9.59 -1.97 -1.30
N LEU A 52 -9.91 -1.44 -0.13
CA LEU A 52 -9.34 -0.18 0.36
C LEU A 52 -8.13 -0.52 1.21
N LEU A 53 -6.97 -0.01 0.85
CA LEU A 53 -5.76 -0.32 1.60
C LEU A 53 -4.93 0.93 1.94
N ASP A 54 -4.50 1.00 3.18
CA ASP A 54 -3.46 1.95 3.58
C ASP A 54 -2.09 1.50 3.07
N LEU A 55 -1.25 2.46 2.72
CA LEU A 55 0.14 2.18 2.33
C LEU A 55 1.04 1.92 3.53
N SER A 56 0.75 2.56 4.67
CA SER A 56 1.58 2.52 5.88
C SER A 56 1.08 1.46 6.84
N MET A 57 1.27 0.18 6.52
CA MET A 57 0.92 -0.93 7.40
C MET A 57 2.17 -1.69 7.86
N PRO A 58 2.18 -2.26 9.08
CA PRO A 58 3.29 -3.08 9.57
C PRO A 58 3.39 -4.43 8.85
N ILE A 59 4.51 -5.15 9.05
CA ILE A 59 4.80 -6.50 8.57
C ILE A 59 4.93 -6.58 7.04
N LEU A 60 3.89 -6.21 6.31
CA LEU A 60 3.87 -6.06 4.85
C LEU A 60 3.11 -4.77 4.52
N ASN A 61 3.83 -3.79 3.97
CA ASN A 61 3.24 -2.49 3.64
C ASN A 61 2.21 -2.60 2.50
N GLY A 62 1.34 -1.58 2.39
CA GLY A 62 0.27 -1.60 1.40
C GLY A 62 0.76 -1.53 -0.05
N PHE A 63 1.94 -0.96 -0.30
CA PHE A 63 2.52 -0.94 -1.64
C PHE A 63 2.79 -2.36 -2.15
N GLU A 64 3.53 -3.12 -1.35
CA GLU A 64 3.87 -4.52 -1.65
C GLU A 64 2.63 -5.42 -1.65
N ALA A 65 1.71 -5.20 -0.69
CA ALA A 65 0.44 -5.92 -0.65
C ALA A 65 -0.38 -5.67 -1.92
N GLY A 66 -0.44 -4.43 -2.41
CA GLY A 66 -1.15 -4.04 -3.63
C GLY A 66 -0.63 -4.77 -4.88
N GLU A 67 0.69 -4.84 -5.06
CA GLU A 67 1.29 -5.59 -6.17
C GLU A 67 0.94 -7.09 -6.15
N ARG A 68 0.91 -7.68 -4.95
CA ARG A 68 0.54 -9.10 -4.79
C ARG A 68 -0.95 -9.31 -4.98
N LEU A 69 -1.80 -8.41 -4.49
CA LEU A 69 -3.25 -8.46 -4.65
C LEU A 69 -3.67 -8.41 -6.11
N LYS A 70 -3.00 -7.59 -6.93
CA LYS A 70 -3.28 -7.53 -8.37
C LYS A 70 -3.16 -8.90 -9.05
N LYS A 71 -2.24 -9.76 -8.57
CA LYS A 71 -2.06 -11.13 -9.07
C LYS A 71 -3.00 -12.13 -8.41
N LEU A 72 -3.25 -11.96 -7.09
CA LEU A 72 -4.01 -12.89 -6.27
C LEU A 72 -5.51 -12.78 -6.51
N VAL A 73 -6.03 -11.55 -6.62
CA VAL A 73 -7.45 -11.24 -6.84
C VAL A 73 -7.62 -10.25 -8.00
N PRO A 74 -7.32 -10.64 -9.24
CA PRO A 74 -7.22 -9.72 -10.38
C PRO A 74 -8.54 -9.02 -10.76
N ARG A 75 -9.68 -9.52 -10.25
CA ARG A 75 -10.99 -8.90 -10.45
C ARG A 75 -11.28 -7.78 -9.47
N ALA A 76 -10.67 -7.83 -8.28
CA ALA A 76 -10.85 -6.80 -7.26
C ALA A 76 -10.25 -5.46 -7.72
N LYS A 77 -10.95 -4.38 -7.46
CA LYS A 77 -10.44 -3.03 -7.65
C LYS A 77 -9.66 -2.60 -6.43
N LEU A 78 -8.44 -2.15 -6.63
CA LEU A 78 -7.56 -1.71 -5.54
C LEU A 78 -7.58 -0.20 -5.44
N ILE A 79 -7.95 0.33 -4.28
CA ILE A 79 -7.98 1.77 -4.00
C ILE A 79 -7.05 2.02 -2.81
N VAL A 80 -6.06 2.86 -3.01
CA VAL A 80 -5.22 3.37 -1.93
C VAL A 80 -6.00 4.40 -1.12
N LEU A 81 -5.96 4.26 0.21
CA LEU A 81 -6.54 5.20 1.15
C LEU A 81 -5.49 5.57 2.20
N THR A 82 -4.88 6.74 2.10
CA THR A 82 -3.69 7.11 2.88
C THR A 82 -3.73 8.56 3.36
N MET A 83 -2.91 8.88 4.37
CA MET A 83 -2.66 10.26 4.80
C MET A 83 -1.64 10.99 3.90
N THR A 84 -0.88 10.26 3.10
CA THR A 84 0.19 10.81 2.26
C THR A 84 -0.35 11.54 1.04
N GLU A 85 0.04 12.81 0.86
CA GLU A 85 -0.30 13.65 -0.30
C GLU A 85 0.78 13.60 -1.40
N ASP A 86 1.61 12.58 -1.38
CA ASP A 86 2.74 12.51 -2.28
C ASP A 86 2.34 12.04 -3.67
N THR A 87 2.54 12.93 -4.62
CA THR A 87 2.24 12.68 -6.03
C THR A 87 3.13 11.62 -6.69
N GLU A 88 4.35 11.36 -6.14
CA GLU A 88 5.21 10.29 -6.67
C GLU A 88 4.64 8.93 -6.32
N VAL A 89 4.31 8.75 -5.04
CA VAL A 89 3.65 7.53 -4.59
C VAL A 89 2.33 7.30 -5.32
N ALA A 90 1.50 8.36 -5.45
CA ALA A 90 0.23 8.24 -6.15
C ALA A 90 0.43 7.84 -7.63
N ALA A 91 1.40 8.47 -8.32
CA ALA A 91 1.70 8.13 -9.71
C ALA A 91 2.19 6.69 -9.86
N ASP A 92 3.07 6.23 -8.96
CA ASP A 92 3.64 4.87 -9.02
C ASP A 92 2.59 3.79 -8.80
N VAL A 93 1.73 3.92 -7.76
CA VAL A 93 0.69 2.93 -7.51
C VAL A 93 -0.37 2.91 -8.61
N LEU A 94 -0.75 4.09 -9.16
CA LEU A 94 -1.73 4.19 -10.24
C LEU A 94 -1.21 3.61 -11.56
N ARG A 95 0.10 3.78 -11.85
CA ARG A 95 0.73 3.16 -13.02
C ARG A 95 0.85 1.63 -12.87
N SER A 96 1.05 1.14 -11.65
CA SER A 96 1.37 -0.26 -11.39
C SER A 96 0.13 -1.13 -11.19
N TRP A 97 -0.73 -0.76 -10.24
CA TRP A 97 -1.79 -1.66 -9.78
C TRP A 97 -3.06 -0.99 -9.25
N ALA A 98 -3.01 0.25 -8.76
CA ALA A 98 -4.18 0.90 -8.16
C ALA A 98 -5.17 1.41 -9.19
N SER A 99 -6.45 1.28 -8.90
CA SER A 99 -7.56 1.87 -9.66
C SER A 99 -8.00 3.21 -9.08
N GLY A 100 -7.57 3.55 -7.86
CA GLY A 100 -7.87 4.81 -7.23
C GLY A 100 -6.88 5.18 -6.13
N PHE A 101 -6.77 6.50 -5.85
CA PHE A 101 -5.94 7.05 -4.80
C PHE A 101 -6.73 8.12 -4.05
N LEU A 102 -7.02 7.85 -2.79
CA LEU A 102 -7.86 8.67 -1.91
C LEU A 102 -7.08 9.07 -0.66
N LEU A 103 -7.31 10.28 -0.21
CA LEU A 103 -6.77 10.76 1.05
C LEU A 103 -7.74 10.45 2.20
N LYS A 104 -7.25 9.93 3.32
CA LYS A 104 -8.07 9.65 4.53
C LYS A 104 -8.75 10.90 5.08
N LYS A 105 -8.18 12.08 4.81
CA LYS A 105 -8.76 13.39 5.20
C LYS A 105 -9.84 13.91 4.25
N SER A 106 -10.08 13.25 3.13
CA SER A 106 -11.11 13.64 2.19
C SER A 106 -12.50 13.57 2.82
N ALA A 107 -13.40 14.41 2.32
CA ALA A 107 -14.78 14.36 2.77
C ALA A 107 -15.42 12.99 2.48
N SER A 108 -16.29 12.55 3.37
CA SER A 108 -16.95 11.23 3.27
C SER A 108 -17.63 10.98 1.93
N GLY A 109 -18.23 12.02 1.36
CA GLY A 109 -18.86 11.95 0.03
C GLY A 109 -17.89 11.71 -1.11
N GLU A 110 -16.64 12.22 -0.99
CA GLU A 110 -15.60 11.99 -2.00
C GLU A 110 -15.13 10.52 -1.97
N LEU A 111 -15.02 9.92 -0.78
CA LEU A 111 -14.67 8.51 -0.62
C LEU A 111 -15.73 7.60 -1.26
N VAL A 112 -17.01 7.80 -0.95
CA VAL A 112 -18.11 7.02 -1.54
C VAL A 112 -18.14 7.19 -3.06
N LYS A 113 -18.03 8.42 -3.55
CA LYS A 113 -17.98 8.73 -4.98
C LYS A 113 -16.78 8.05 -5.66
N GLY A 114 -15.61 8.12 -5.05
CA GLY A 114 -14.40 7.49 -5.58
C GLY A 114 -14.52 5.99 -5.74
N ILE A 115 -15.08 5.30 -4.74
CA ILE A 115 -15.34 3.86 -4.82
C ILE A 115 -16.34 3.55 -5.94
N GLN A 116 -17.41 4.32 -6.06
CA GLN A 116 -18.41 4.13 -7.12
C GLN A 116 -17.84 4.32 -8.52
N GLU A 117 -16.98 5.34 -8.72
CA GLU A 117 -16.32 5.55 -10.01
C GLU A 117 -15.35 4.42 -10.37
N VAL A 118 -14.60 3.94 -9.39
CA VAL A 118 -13.68 2.80 -9.59
C VAL A 118 -14.45 1.51 -9.92
N LEU A 119 -15.61 1.28 -9.32
CA LEU A 119 -16.49 0.16 -9.64
C LEU A 119 -17.04 0.23 -11.08
N LYS A 120 -17.24 1.42 -11.62
CA LYS A 120 -17.62 1.64 -13.04
C LYS A 120 -16.43 1.42 -14.00
N GLY A 121 -15.22 1.23 -13.50
CA GLY A 121 -14.01 1.05 -14.29
C GLY A 121 -13.19 2.32 -14.51
N ASN A 122 -13.59 3.45 -13.93
CA ASN A 122 -12.85 4.70 -14.01
C ASN A 122 -11.69 4.72 -12.99
N THR A 123 -10.62 5.46 -13.28
CA THR A 123 -9.61 5.80 -12.29
C THR A 123 -10.08 7.01 -11.48
N PHE A 124 -9.94 6.97 -10.15
CA PHE A 124 -10.32 8.08 -9.29
C PHE A 124 -9.17 8.53 -8.40
N VAL A 125 -8.98 9.84 -8.34
CA VAL A 125 -8.00 10.49 -7.47
C VAL A 125 -8.68 11.60 -6.70
N THR A 126 -8.33 11.77 -5.42
CA THR A 126 -8.80 12.91 -4.62
C THR A 126 -8.58 14.23 -5.37
N THR A 127 -9.61 15.04 -5.44
CA THR A 127 -9.63 16.29 -6.23
C THR A 127 -8.43 17.19 -5.92
N GLN A 128 -8.02 17.27 -4.65
CA GLN A 128 -6.88 18.05 -4.21
C GLN A 128 -5.55 17.65 -4.90
N MET A 129 -5.39 16.40 -5.31
CA MET A 129 -4.15 15.89 -5.92
C MET A 129 -4.19 15.84 -7.44
N THR A 130 -5.36 16.03 -8.05
CA THR A 130 -5.57 15.80 -9.48
C THR A 130 -4.64 16.65 -10.35
N GLN A 131 -4.54 17.95 -10.07
CA GLN A 131 -3.72 18.89 -10.86
C GLN A 131 -2.23 18.50 -10.80
N SER A 132 -1.70 18.32 -9.58
CA SER A 132 -0.28 17.98 -9.37
C SER A 132 0.09 16.63 -9.99
N LEU A 133 -0.84 15.67 -9.97
CA LEU A 133 -0.66 14.37 -10.60
C LEU A 133 -0.67 14.45 -12.12
N MET A 134 -1.59 15.23 -12.72
CA MET A 134 -1.61 15.47 -14.17
C MET A 134 -0.32 16.10 -14.64
N ASP A 135 0.18 17.13 -13.97
CA ASP A 135 1.45 17.77 -14.28
C ASP A 135 2.60 16.75 -14.28
N LYS A 136 2.59 15.80 -13.36
CA LYS A 136 3.61 14.77 -13.26
C LYS A 136 3.51 13.72 -14.37
N PHE A 137 2.31 13.27 -14.72
CA PHE A 137 2.11 12.34 -15.84
C PHE A 137 2.53 12.95 -17.19
N VAL A 138 2.38 14.27 -17.34
CA VAL A 138 2.78 14.99 -18.56
C VAL A 138 4.29 15.21 -18.62
N ARG A 139 4.95 15.50 -17.48
CA ARG A 139 6.39 15.85 -17.45
C ARG A 139 7.33 14.65 -17.44
N ASP A 140 6.91 13.52 -16.88
CA ASP A 140 7.77 12.34 -16.75
C ASP A 140 7.04 11.01 -17.03
N PRO A 141 6.91 10.66 -18.33
CA PRO A 141 6.24 9.41 -18.72
C PRO A 141 7.00 8.14 -18.32
N GLN A 142 8.31 8.21 -17.99
CA GLN A 142 9.18 7.03 -17.87
C GLN A 142 10.31 7.15 -16.84
N GLN A 143 10.11 7.75 -15.68
CA GLN A 143 11.17 7.71 -14.66
C GLN A 143 11.37 6.26 -14.17
N LYS A 144 12.43 5.61 -14.65
CA LYS A 144 12.98 4.39 -14.06
C LYS A 144 13.66 4.77 -12.75
N ALA A 145 12.93 4.79 -11.65
CA ALA A 145 13.53 4.84 -10.33
C ALA A 145 14.44 3.60 -10.13
N ARG A 146 15.52 3.75 -9.39
CA ARG A 146 16.26 2.61 -8.82
C ARG A 146 15.28 1.88 -7.90
N ILE A 147 14.65 0.81 -8.39
CA ILE A 147 13.50 0.17 -7.74
C ILE A 147 14.01 -0.98 -6.88
N LEU A 148 13.81 -0.88 -5.58
CA LEU A 148 13.93 -2.04 -4.68
C LEU A 148 13.03 -3.17 -5.20
N THR A 149 13.57 -4.38 -5.28
CA THR A 149 12.73 -5.55 -5.57
C THR A 149 11.70 -5.76 -4.46
N PRO A 150 10.58 -6.45 -4.73
CA PRO A 150 9.59 -6.77 -3.70
C PRO A 150 10.21 -7.33 -2.42
N ARG A 151 11.12 -8.27 -2.56
CA ARG A 151 11.79 -8.90 -1.41
C ARG A 151 12.71 -7.96 -0.65
N GLN A 152 13.39 -7.05 -1.36
CA GLN A 152 14.21 -6.01 -0.73
C GLN A 152 13.34 -5.02 0.06
N ARG A 153 12.16 -4.66 -0.43
CA ARG A 153 11.21 -3.78 0.27
C ARG A 153 10.73 -4.41 1.58
N GLU A 154 10.33 -5.68 1.56
CA GLU A 154 9.91 -6.41 2.77
C GLU A 154 11.02 -6.46 3.82
N VAL A 155 12.23 -6.82 3.40
CA VAL A 155 13.39 -6.87 4.30
C VAL A 155 13.71 -5.48 4.85
N LEU A 156 13.75 -4.47 3.99
CA LEU A 156 14.03 -3.08 4.40
C LEU A 156 12.99 -2.58 5.40
N GLN A 157 11.72 -2.86 5.18
CA GLN A 157 10.64 -2.48 6.08
C GLN A 157 10.83 -3.07 7.47
N LEU A 158 10.98 -4.38 7.59
CA LEU A 158 11.12 -5.06 8.88
C LEU A 158 12.35 -4.58 9.65
N LEU A 159 13.47 -4.37 8.96
CA LEU A 159 14.68 -3.83 9.58
C LEU A 159 14.50 -2.36 10.03
N ALA A 160 13.77 -1.56 9.28
CA ALA A 160 13.46 -0.17 9.63
C ALA A 160 12.44 -0.06 10.79
N GLU A 161 11.56 -1.05 10.94
CA GLU A 161 10.66 -1.22 12.10
C GLU A 161 11.40 -1.72 13.36
N GLY A 162 12.73 -1.86 13.30
CA GLY A 162 13.56 -2.31 14.42
C GLY A 162 13.61 -3.81 14.62
N ARG A 163 13.10 -4.62 13.71
CA ARG A 163 13.20 -6.09 13.78
C ARG A 163 14.63 -6.54 13.55
N THR A 164 15.05 -7.52 14.33
CA THR A 164 16.32 -8.21 14.08
C THR A 164 16.25 -9.03 12.79
N MET A 165 17.40 -9.36 12.19
CA MET A 165 17.44 -10.24 11.02
C MET A 165 16.80 -11.62 11.28
N LYS A 166 16.82 -12.11 12.52
CA LYS A 166 16.18 -13.37 12.90
C LYS A 166 14.66 -13.24 12.90
N GLU A 167 14.12 -12.22 13.56
CA GLU A 167 12.66 -11.95 13.57
C GLU A 167 12.13 -11.68 12.15
N ALA A 168 12.86 -10.91 11.35
CA ALA A 168 12.50 -10.68 9.95
C ALA A 168 12.50 -11.99 9.15
N ALA A 169 13.45 -12.88 9.41
CA ALA A 169 13.52 -14.20 8.77
C ALA A 169 12.32 -15.08 9.13
N ASP A 170 11.95 -15.12 10.41
CA ASP A 170 10.78 -15.85 10.90
C ASP A 170 9.48 -15.32 10.26
N ILE A 171 9.29 -14.01 10.22
CA ILE A 171 8.12 -13.36 9.58
C ILE A 171 8.06 -13.67 8.10
N LEU A 172 9.20 -13.64 7.43
CA LEU A 172 9.31 -13.83 5.98
C LEU A 172 9.40 -15.31 5.54
N ASN A 173 9.39 -16.26 6.50
CA ASN A 173 9.58 -17.70 6.26
C ASN A 173 10.84 -18.02 5.44
N VAL A 174 11.97 -17.42 5.82
CA VAL A 174 13.29 -17.65 5.21
C VAL A 174 14.36 -17.82 6.28
N THR A 175 15.62 -18.03 5.87
CA THR A 175 16.74 -18.05 6.80
C THR A 175 17.25 -16.64 7.12
N PRO A 176 17.85 -16.40 8.30
CA PRO A 176 18.53 -15.13 8.61
C PRO A 176 19.61 -14.77 7.58
N ARG A 177 20.24 -15.76 6.97
CA ARG A 177 21.23 -15.58 5.90
C ARG A 177 20.59 -14.98 4.64
N THR A 178 19.36 -15.36 4.31
CA THR A 178 18.60 -14.79 3.18
C THR A 178 18.24 -13.33 3.45
N VAL A 179 17.84 -13.00 4.68
CA VAL A 179 17.58 -11.60 5.08
C VAL A 179 18.86 -10.78 4.99
N ALA A 180 19.99 -11.32 5.49
CA ALA A 180 21.29 -10.67 5.39
C ALA A 180 21.70 -10.42 3.94
N PHE A 181 21.51 -11.40 3.05
CA PHE A 181 21.78 -11.25 1.62
C PHE A 181 21.02 -10.06 1.02
N HIS A 182 19.70 -9.97 1.23
CA HIS A 182 18.90 -8.85 0.72
C HIS A 182 19.31 -7.51 1.34
N LYS A 183 19.60 -7.48 2.66
CA LYS A 183 20.11 -6.30 3.35
C LYS A 183 21.40 -5.77 2.70
N TYR A 184 22.39 -6.63 2.54
CA TYR A 184 23.69 -6.21 1.99
C TYR A 184 23.56 -5.83 0.52
N LYS A 185 22.71 -6.48 -0.24
CA LYS A 185 22.43 -6.12 -1.62
C LYS A 185 21.77 -4.75 -1.75
N ILE A 186 20.82 -4.40 -0.87
CA ILE A 186 20.27 -3.04 -0.77
C ILE A 186 21.39 -2.04 -0.45
N MET A 187 22.24 -2.37 0.54
CA MET A 187 23.34 -1.47 0.92
C MET A 187 24.31 -1.23 -0.22
N GLU A 188 24.62 -2.25 -1.01
CA GLU A 188 25.49 -2.16 -2.19
C GLU A 188 24.85 -1.33 -3.31
N GLU A 189 23.59 -1.67 -3.70
CA GLU A 189 22.87 -1.02 -4.80
C GLU A 189 22.61 0.47 -4.55
N PHE A 190 22.40 0.85 -3.29
CA PHE A 190 22.13 2.24 -2.88
C PHE A 190 23.32 2.94 -2.23
N GLU A 191 24.50 2.31 -2.25
CA GLU A 191 25.76 2.85 -1.70
C GLU A 191 25.67 3.24 -0.21
N LEU A 192 24.93 2.44 0.58
CA LEU A 192 24.71 2.67 2.01
C LEU A 192 25.85 2.05 2.83
N LYS A 193 26.25 2.74 3.90
CA LYS A 193 27.35 2.28 4.77
C LYS A 193 26.91 1.81 6.15
N THR A 194 25.77 2.28 6.61
CA THR A 194 25.29 2.05 7.99
C THR A 194 23.83 1.60 8.03
N ASN A 195 23.41 1.05 9.18
CA ASN A 195 21.99 0.77 9.42
C ASN A 195 21.13 2.04 9.46
N SER A 196 21.72 3.17 9.89
CA SER A 196 21.03 4.47 9.83
C SER A 196 20.77 4.94 8.41
N ASP A 197 21.64 4.56 7.46
CA ASP A 197 21.39 4.83 6.05
C ASP A 197 20.25 3.99 5.49
N LEU A 198 20.13 2.73 5.95
CA LEU A 198 18.98 1.88 5.61
C LEU A 198 17.66 2.50 6.11
N LEU A 199 17.64 3.00 7.34
CA LEU A 199 16.47 3.66 7.89
C LEU A 199 16.11 4.93 7.08
N ARG A 200 17.11 5.75 6.74
CA ARG A 200 16.92 6.92 5.86
C ARG A 200 16.41 6.54 4.47
N LEU A 201 16.91 5.44 3.90
CA LEU A 201 16.41 4.89 2.65
C LEU A 201 14.93 4.49 2.80
N ALA A 202 14.58 3.74 3.85
CA ALA A 202 13.20 3.31 4.09
C ALA A 202 12.23 4.50 4.23
N MET A 203 12.64 5.57 4.89
CA MET A 203 11.87 6.82 4.98
C MET A 203 11.76 7.51 3.61
N ARG A 204 12.85 7.62 2.87
CA ARG A 204 12.88 8.22 1.52
C ARG A 204 12.01 7.46 0.54
N GLU A 205 12.08 6.14 0.56
CA GLU A 205 11.25 5.24 -0.26
C GLU A 205 9.84 5.05 0.35
N ARG A 206 9.54 5.72 1.48
CA ARG A 206 8.26 5.73 2.18
C ARG A 206 7.73 4.35 2.57
N ILE A 207 8.66 3.47 2.82
CA ILE A 207 8.38 2.12 3.32
C ILE A 207 7.96 2.20 4.79
N VAL A 208 8.53 3.17 5.54
CA VAL A 208 8.14 3.50 6.92
C VAL A 208 7.97 5.01 7.07
N THR A 209 7.06 5.43 7.96
CA THR A 209 6.90 6.84 8.33
C THR A 209 7.86 7.20 9.47
N ALA A 210 8.31 8.45 9.52
CA ALA A 210 9.00 8.95 10.71
C ALA A 210 8.04 8.94 11.90
N VAL A 211 8.46 8.32 12.99
CA VAL A 211 7.75 8.37 14.29
C VAL A 211 7.97 9.73 14.93
#